data_b03b8723f05a9e8c759c8f08f6111baf
#
_entry.id   b03b8723f05a9e8c759c8f08f6111baf
#
_cell.length_a   1.000
_cell.length_b   1.000
_cell.length_c   1.000
_cell.angle_alpha   90.00
_cell.angle_beta   90.00
_cell.angle_gamma   90.00
#
_symmetry.space_group_name_H-M   'P 1'
#
loop_
_entity.id
_entity.type
_entity.pdbx_description
1 polymer ?
#
loop_
_entity_poly.entity_id
_entity_poly.type
_entity_poly.pdbx_seq_one_letter_code
_entity_poly.pdbx_strand_id
1 'polypeptide(L)'
;MADIVDPFTRSRMMAGIKGRNTKPELLVRSLLHKRGFRYRLHVKDLPGKPDIVLPRYRSVIFVHGCFWHGHQGCHLFKLPATRTEFWQEKILRNQTNDHRAVELLLASNWRVCIVWECSIRGAKKDPEKVVNTIIDWLSGTEHCLEIRENSRY
;
A
#
# COMPACT_ATOMS: atom_id res chain seq x y z
N MET A 1 -11.76 -22.82 -14.56
CA MET A 1 -12.34 -23.37 -13.30
C MET A 1 -13.57 -22.57 -12.95
N ALA A 2 -14.65 -23.24 -12.65
CA ALA A 2 -15.88 -22.56 -12.28
C ALA A 2 -15.72 -21.89 -10.91
N ASP A 3 -16.33 -20.73 -10.76
CA ASP A 3 -16.37 -20.04 -9.48
C ASP A 3 -17.20 -20.84 -8.48
N ILE A 4 -16.68 -21.04 -7.29
CA ILE A 4 -17.41 -21.72 -6.22
C ILE A 4 -18.29 -20.75 -5.42
N VAL A 5 -18.18 -19.45 -5.72
CA VAL A 5 -19.00 -18.41 -5.09
C VAL A 5 -19.86 -17.73 -6.14
N ASP A 6 -21.04 -17.26 -5.74
CA ASP A 6 -21.91 -16.51 -6.63
C ASP A 6 -21.38 -15.12 -6.93
N PRO A 7 -21.88 -14.44 -7.99
CA PRO A 7 -21.37 -13.12 -8.39
C PRO A 7 -21.47 -12.06 -7.28
N PHE A 8 -22.52 -12.11 -6.45
CA PHE A 8 -22.71 -11.15 -5.37
C PHE A 8 -21.63 -11.34 -4.29
N THR A 9 -21.40 -12.59 -3.87
CA THR A 9 -20.38 -12.92 -2.88
C THR A 9 -18.99 -12.58 -3.38
N ARG A 10 -18.72 -12.90 -4.66
CA ARG A 10 -17.44 -12.55 -5.28
C ARG A 10 -17.21 -11.04 -5.29
N SER A 11 -18.23 -10.27 -5.63
CA SER A 11 -18.13 -8.81 -5.65
C SER A 11 -17.79 -8.26 -4.27
N ARG A 12 -18.42 -8.80 -3.23
CA ARG A 12 -18.12 -8.41 -1.85
C ARG A 12 -16.71 -8.78 -1.44
N MET A 13 -16.27 -9.97 -1.80
CA MET A 13 -14.90 -10.43 -1.51
C MET A 13 -13.87 -9.53 -2.19
N MET A 14 -14.09 -9.20 -3.46
CA MET A 14 -13.20 -8.33 -4.21
C MET A 14 -13.18 -6.92 -3.64
N ALA A 15 -14.32 -6.38 -3.23
CA ALA A 15 -14.39 -5.07 -2.60
C ALA A 15 -13.64 -5.06 -1.27
N GLY A 16 -13.73 -6.14 -0.50
CA GLY A 16 -12.99 -6.28 0.76
C GLY A 16 -11.48 -6.36 0.55
N ILE A 17 -11.06 -7.03 -0.51
CA ILE A 17 -9.63 -7.14 -0.85
C ILE A 17 -9.08 -5.79 -1.32
N LYS A 18 -9.84 -5.04 -2.11
CA LYS A 18 -9.44 -3.73 -2.63
C LYS A 18 -9.57 -2.61 -1.60
N GLY A 19 -10.41 -2.83 -0.62
CA GLY A 19 -10.80 -1.80 0.31
C GLY A 19 -9.73 -1.45 1.32
N ARG A 20 -10.20 -0.83 2.36
CA ARG A 20 -9.39 -0.40 3.49
C ARG A 20 -9.23 -1.53 4.50
N ASN A 21 -8.39 -1.29 5.48
CA ASN A 21 -8.22 -2.19 6.63
C ASN A 21 -7.69 -3.56 6.22
N THR A 22 -6.81 -3.61 5.23
CA THR A 22 -6.11 -4.86 4.88
C THR A 22 -5.19 -5.25 6.02
N LYS A 23 -4.81 -6.52 6.08
CA LYS A 23 -3.91 -6.99 7.12
C LYS A 23 -2.59 -6.21 7.20
N PRO A 24 -1.91 -5.95 6.07
CA PRO A 24 -0.69 -5.13 6.11
C PRO A 24 -0.93 -3.74 6.67
N GLU A 25 -2.02 -3.09 6.26
CA GLU A 25 -2.36 -1.77 6.77
C GLU A 25 -2.62 -1.80 8.27
N LEU A 26 -3.39 -2.79 8.75
CA LEU A 26 -3.69 -2.94 10.17
C LEU A 26 -2.41 -3.13 10.99
N LEU A 27 -1.46 -3.90 10.49
CA LEU A 27 -0.19 -4.11 11.17
C LEU A 27 0.61 -2.81 11.27
N VAL A 28 0.75 -2.10 10.17
CA VAL A 28 1.53 -0.85 10.15
C VAL A 28 0.93 0.16 11.12
N ARG A 29 -0.37 0.44 11.01
CA ARG A 29 -0.98 1.46 11.85
C ARG A 29 -1.03 1.08 13.32
N SER A 30 -1.25 -0.20 13.62
CA SER A 30 -1.26 -0.69 14.99
C SER A 30 0.10 -0.51 15.66
N LEU A 31 1.17 -0.85 14.96
CA LEU A 31 2.52 -0.71 15.47
C LEU A 31 2.93 0.77 15.64
N LEU A 32 2.53 1.62 14.70
CA LEU A 32 2.76 3.06 14.81
C LEU A 32 2.04 3.64 16.03
N HIS A 33 0.80 3.25 16.23
CA HIS A 33 0.01 3.72 17.36
C HIS A 33 0.64 3.28 18.69
N LYS A 34 1.09 2.04 18.74
CA LYS A 34 1.78 1.48 19.91
C LYS A 34 3.06 2.25 20.23
N ARG A 35 3.73 2.77 19.21
CA ARG A 35 4.94 3.60 19.37
C ARG A 35 4.65 5.07 19.67
N GLY A 36 3.39 5.43 19.87
CA GLY A 36 3.01 6.78 20.26
C GLY A 36 2.66 7.72 19.10
N PHE A 37 2.65 7.22 17.88
CA PHE A 37 2.29 8.05 16.74
C PHE A 37 0.78 8.19 16.60
N ARG A 38 0.34 9.39 16.25
CA ARG A 38 -1.07 9.67 16.02
C ARG A 38 -1.27 10.04 14.56
N TYR A 39 -2.35 9.52 13.97
CA TYR A 39 -2.59 9.62 12.54
C TYR A 39 -4.07 9.66 12.24
N ARG A 40 -4.39 10.03 11.00
CA ARG A 40 -5.74 9.94 10.46
C ARG A 40 -5.74 8.83 9.42
N LEU A 41 -6.88 8.17 9.29
CA LEU A 41 -7.04 7.05 8.35
C LEU A 41 -7.89 7.45 7.15
N HIS A 42 -7.50 6.95 5.98
CA HIS A 42 -8.29 7.02 4.76
C HIS A 42 -8.83 8.43 4.46
N VAL A 43 -7.93 9.41 4.51
CA VAL A 43 -8.29 10.81 4.27
C VAL A 43 -8.62 10.99 2.79
N LYS A 44 -9.87 11.34 2.48
CA LYS A 44 -10.37 11.43 1.11
C LYS A 44 -9.98 12.71 0.40
N ASP A 45 -9.60 13.73 1.15
CA ASP A 45 -9.28 15.05 0.60
C ASP A 45 -7.87 15.14 0.00
N LEU A 46 -7.06 14.12 0.24
CA LEU A 46 -5.71 14.08 -0.31
C LEU A 46 -5.62 13.20 -1.55
N PRO A 47 -4.76 13.56 -2.51
CA PRO A 47 -4.56 12.74 -3.71
C PRO A 47 -4.26 11.29 -3.36
N GLY A 48 -4.91 10.35 -4.06
CA GLY A 48 -4.70 8.92 -3.85
C GLY A 48 -5.33 8.35 -2.59
N LYS A 49 -5.97 9.17 -1.78
CA LYS A 49 -6.60 8.75 -0.52
C LYS A 49 -5.65 7.90 0.33
N PRO A 50 -4.57 8.52 0.86
CA PRO A 50 -3.57 7.75 1.62
C PRO A 50 -4.20 6.97 2.77
N ASP A 51 -3.67 5.80 3.03
CA ASP A 51 -4.17 4.93 4.10
C ASP A 51 -3.94 5.53 5.48
N ILE A 52 -2.77 6.14 5.67
CA ILE A 52 -2.37 6.72 6.95
C ILE A 52 -1.82 8.12 6.69
N VAL A 53 -2.32 9.09 7.42
CA VAL A 53 -1.85 10.47 7.31
C VAL A 53 -1.33 10.93 8.68
N LEU A 54 -0.10 11.42 8.71
CA LEU A 54 0.53 11.95 9.91
C LEU A 54 0.72 13.46 9.74
N PRO A 55 -0.29 14.27 10.08
CA PRO A 55 -0.21 15.72 9.85
C PRO A 55 0.96 16.41 10.54
N ARG A 56 1.31 15.95 11.72
CA ARG A 56 2.43 16.49 12.49
C ARG A 56 3.75 16.42 11.72
N TYR A 57 3.91 15.36 10.91
CA TYR A 57 5.12 15.14 10.14
C TYR A 57 4.96 15.55 8.68
N ARG A 58 3.78 16.02 8.33
CA ARG A 58 3.40 16.32 6.95
C ARG A 58 3.71 15.16 6.02
N SER A 59 3.38 13.98 6.48
CA SER A 59 3.71 12.72 5.80
C SER A 59 2.48 11.85 5.63
N VAL A 60 2.47 11.10 4.53
CA VAL A 60 1.41 10.13 4.25
C VAL A 60 2.04 8.76 3.99
N ILE A 61 1.29 7.72 4.28
CA ILE A 61 1.73 6.34 4.05
C ILE A 61 0.66 5.63 3.24
N PHE A 62 1.08 5.06 2.12
CA PHE A 62 0.27 4.12 1.35
C PHE A 62 0.74 2.71 1.67
N VAL A 63 -0.20 1.81 1.92
CA VAL A 63 0.10 0.39 2.09
C VAL A 63 -0.47 -0.32 0.86
N HIS A 64 0.40 -0.62 -0.10
CA HIS A 64 -0.01 -1.16 -1.40
C HIS A 64 0.01 -2.68 -1.44
N GLY A 65 -1.09 -3.28 -1.87
CA GLY A 65 -1.13 -4.69 -2.22
C GLY A 65 -0.36 -4.89 -3.52
N CYS A 66 0.55 -5.87 -3.54
CA CYS A 66 1.45 -6.04 -4.67
C CYS A 66 0.74 -6.40 -5.96
N PHE A 67 -0.33 -7.20 -5.89
CA PHE A 67 -1.12 -7.53 -7.06
C PHE A 67 -1.85 -6.32 -7.63
N TRP A 68 -2.61 -5.62 -6.78
CA TRP A 68 -3.48 -4.53 -7.22
C TRP A 68 -2.74 -3.32 -7.78
N HIS A 69 -1.52 -3.12 -7.31
CA HIS A 69 -0.69 -1.99 -7.75
C HIS A 69 0.43 -2.41 -8.70
N GLY A 70 0.41 -3.68 -9.15
CA GLY A 70 1.34 -4.17 -10.15
C GLY A 70 2.81 -4.05 -9.76
N HIS A 71 3.14 -4.51 -8.57
CA HIS A 71 4.48 -4.34 -8.03
C HIS A 71 5.53 -5.03 -8.88
N GLN A 72 6.40 -4.26 -9.51
CA GLN A 72 7.42 -4.74 -10.43
C GLN A 72 8.44 -5.65 -9.73
N GLY A 73 8.78 -6.76 -10.40
CA GLY A 73 9.79 -7.68 -9.90
C GLY A 73 9.40 -8.43 -8.63
N CYS A 74 8.11 -8.50 -8.32
CA CYS A 74 7.62 -9.07 -7.07
C CYS A 74 6.90 -10.39 -7.32
N HIS A 75 7.23 -11.41 -6.50
CA HIS A 75 6.61 -12.74 -6.62
C HIS A 75 5.11 -12.74 -6.29
N LEU A 76 4.62 -11.70 -5.59
CA LEU A 76 3.20 -11.57 -5.27
C LEU A 76 2.40 -10.95 -6.42
N PHE A 77 3.08 -10.49 -7.47
CA PHE A 77 2.41 -9.96 -8.64
C PHE A 77 2.55 -10.90 -9.82
N LYS A 78 1.43 -11.46 -10.25
CA LYS A 78 1.35 -12.30 -11.44
C LYS A 78 -0.01 -12.08 -12.08
N LEU A 79 -0.02 -11.74 -13.36
CA LEU A 79 -1.26 -11.55 -14.10
C LEU A 79 -2.00 -12.88 -14.21
N PRO A 80 -3.31 -12.89 -13.98
CA PRO A 80 -4.13 -14.10 -14.16
C PRO A 80 -4.08 -14.58 -15.61
N ALA A 81 -4.11 -15.90 -15.81
CA ALA A 81 -4.13 -16.49 -17.12
C ALA A 81 -5.48 -16.26 -17.84
N THR A 82 -6.55 -16.06 -17.07
CA THR A 82 -7.89 -15.79 -17.59
C THR A 82 -8.14 -14.29 -17.59
N ARG A 83 -8.69 -13.76 -18.70
CA ARG A 83 -8.98 -12.34 -18.85
C ARG A 83 -7.75 -11.46 -18.62
N THR A 84 -6.63 -11.90 -19.14
CA THR A 84 -5.33 -11.24 -18.94
C THR A 84 -5.35 -9.77 -19.35
N GLU A 85 -5.96 -9.45 -20.51
CA GLU A 85 -6.03 -8.07 -21.00
C GLU A 85 -6.82 -7.16 -20.06
N PHE A 86 -7.93 -7.66 -19.51
CA PHE A 86 -8.73 -6.92 -18.55
C PHE A 86 -7.89 -6.54 -17.32
N TRP A 87 -7.17 -7.52 -16.77
CA TRP A 87 -6.33 -7.29 -15.59
C TRP A 87 -5.15 -6.37 -15.89
N GLN A 88 -4.56 -6.53 -17.07
CA GLN A 88 -3.47 -5.68 -17.52
C GLN A 88 -3.87 -4.20 -17.54
N GLU A 89 -5.01 -3.91 -18.16
CA GLU A 89 -5.52 -2.54 -18.23
C GLU A 89 -5.85 -1.98 -16.85
N LYS A 90 -6.46 -2.80 -16.00
CA LYS A 90 -6.84 -2.38 -14.66
C LYS A 90 -5.61 -2.06 -13.81
N ILE A 91 -4.62 -2.93 -13.84
CA ILE A 91 -3.38 -2.74 -13.09
C ILE A 91 -2.63 -1.50 -13.61
N LEU A 92 -2.55 -1.34 -14.93
CA LEU A 92 -1.92 -0.17 -15.52
C LEU A 92 -2.60 1.13 -15.09
N ARG A 93 -3.92 1.14 -15.05
CA ARG A 93 -4.68 2.29 -14.58
C ARG A 93 -4.38 2.59 -13.10
N ASN A 94 -4.31 1.55 -12.28
CA ASN A 94 -3.96 1.72 -10.88
C ASN A 94 -2.56 2.31 -10.72
N GLN A 95 -1.59 1.81 -11.48
CA GLN A 95 -0.23 2.33 -11.47
C GLN A 95 -0.15 3.80 -11.87
N THR A 96 -0.89 4.16 -12.92
CA THR A 96 -0.95 5.55 -13.39
C THR A 96 -1.54 6.46 -12.32
N ASN A 97 -2.62 6.02 -11.67
CA ASN A 97 -3.25 6.78 -10.61
C ASN A 97 -2.32 6.92 -9.40
N ASP A 98 -1.58 5.86 -9.07
CA ASP A 98 -0.63 5.88 -7.97
C ASP A 98 0.48 6.90 -8.20
N HIS A 99 1.06 6.90 -9.40
CA HIS A 99 2.12 7.85 -9.76
C HIS A 99 1.61 9.29 -9.70
N ARG A 100 0.42 9.52 -10.22
CA ARG A 100 -0.19 10.85 -10.20
C ARG A 100 -0.42 11.34 -8.78
N ALA A 101 -0.91 10.46 -7.92
CA ALA A 101 -1.16 10.81 -6.52
C ALA A 101 0.14 11.20 -5.82
N VAL A 102 1.20 10.45 -6.03
CA VAL A 102 2.51 10.74 -5.42
C VAL A 102 3.03 12.10 -5.91
N GLU A 103 2.96 12.35 -7.22
CA GLU A 103 3.40 13.63 -7.79
C GLU A 103 2.65 14.81 -7.20
N LEU A 104 1.32 14.68 -7.08
CA LEU A 104 0.48 15.76 -6.53
C LEU A 104 0.78 16.00 -5.05
N LEU A 105 0.99 14.92 -4.29
CA LEU A 105 1.33 15.04 -2.87
C LEU A 105 2.67 15.72 -2.67
N LEU A 106 3.68 15.32 -3.43
CA LEU A 106 5.00 15.94 -3.35
C LEU A 106 4.94 17.42 -3.75
N ALA A 107 4.16 17.75 -4.77
CA ALA A 107 3.98 19.14 -5.21
C ALA A 107 3.30 19.99 -4.14
N SER A 108 2.52 19.38 -3.26
CA SER A 108 1.84 20.05 -2.15
C SER A 108 2.63 19.98 -0.85
N ASN A 109 3.90 19.63 -0.93
CA ASN A 109 4.83 19.55 0.22
C ASN A 109 4.49 18.47 1.22
N TRP A 110 3.83 17.41 0.77
CA TRP A 110 3.68 16.21 1.58
C TRP A 110 4.85 15.27 1.33
N ARG A 111 5.24 14.57 2.36
CA ARG A 111 6.22 13.48 2.25
C ARG A 111 5.46 12.18 2.05
N VAL A 112 5.97 11.28 1.23
CA VAL A 112 5.23 10.07 0.83
C VAL A 112 6.04 8.82 1.14
N CYS A 113 5.40 7.89 1.84
CA CYS A 113 5.94 6.55 2.08
C CYS A 113 5.03 5.53 1.44
N ILE A 114 5.60 4.59 0.70
CA ILE A 114 4.89 3.46 0.15
C ILE A 114 5.42 2.19 0.80
N VAL A 115 4.54 1.46 1.48
CA VAL A 115 4.86 0.16 2.07
C VAL A 115 4.20 -0.91 1.22
N TRP A 116 5.03 -1.76 0.59
CA TRP A 116 4.51 -2.85 -0.23
C TRP A 116 4.21 -4.07 0.63
N GLU A 117 3.11 -4.73 0.31
CA GLU A 117 2.64 -5.93 1.01
C GLU A 117 3.75 -6.97 1.19
N CYS A 118 4.61 -7.14 0.18
CA CYS A 118 5.68 -8.13 0.23
C CYS A 118 6.70 -7.90 1.34
N SER A 119 6.78 -6.68 1.88
CA SER A 119 7.70 -6.39 2.99
C SER A 119 7.15 -6.86 4.33
N ILE A 120 5.85 -7.14 4.41
CA ILE A 120 5.15 -7.47 5.67
C ILE A 120 4.57 -8.88 5.66
N ARG A 121 4.04 -9.30 4.51
CA ARG A 121 3.32 -10.56 4.39
C ARG A 121 4.26 -11.77 4.44
N GLY A 122 3.89 -12.75 5.28
CA GLY A 122 4.61 -14.00 5.38
C GLY A 122 5.22 -14.21 6.75
N ALA A 123 5.41 -15.48 7.12
CA ALA A 123 5.87 -15.85 8.45
C ALA A 123 7.30 -15.40 8.77
N LYS A 124 8.11 -15.19 7.73
CA LYS A 124 9.51 -14.80 7.89
C LYS A 124 9.71 -13.29 7.89
N LYS A 125 8.64 -12.51 7.74
CA LYS A 125 8.73 -11.07 7.70
C LYS A 125 8.69 -10.47 9.11
N ASP A 126 9.30 -9.30 9.23
CA ASP A 126 9.38 -8.60 10.50
C ASP A 126 8.70 -7.22 10.37
N PRO A 127 7.41 -7.13 10.71
CA PRO A 127 6.69 -5.85 10.65
C PRO A 127 7.30 -4.77 11.54
N GLU A 128 7.89 -5.15 12.67
CA GLU A 128 8.55 -4.20 13.57
C GLU A 128 9.70 -3.48 12.86
N LYS A 129 10.47 -4.22 12.06
CA LYS A 129 11.58 -3.65 11.30
C LYS A 129 11.09 -2.65 10.27
N VAL A 130 9.97 -2.97 9.60
CA VAL A 130 9.35 -2.07 8.63
C VAL A 130 8.92 -0.78 9.32
N VAL A 131 8.28 -0.89 10.47
CA VAL A 131 7.82 0.28 11.22
C VAL A 131 9.01 1.09 11.74
N ASN A 132 10.09 0.44 12.19
CA ASN A 132 11.31 1.16 12.58
C ASN A 132 11.86 1.99 11.42
N THR A 133 11.86 1.44 10.21
CA THR A 133 12.29 2.16 9.00
C THR A 133 11.40 3.38 8.75
N ILE A 134 10.09 3.23 8.90
CA ILE A 134 9.15 4.35 8.75
C ILE A 134 9.43 5.43 9.79
N ILE A 135 9.65 5.05 11.04
CA ILE A 135 9.90 5.99 12.13
C ILE A 135 11.20 6.77 11.89
N ASP A 136 12.24 6.08 11.44
CA ASP A 136 13.51 6.73 11.10
C ASP A 136 13.30 7.75 9.98
N TRP A 137 12.52 7.39 8.97
CA TRP A 137 12.19 8.28 7.87
C TRP A 137 11.39 9.49 8.34
N LEU A 138 10.42 9.29 9.23
CA LEU A 138 9.62 10.40 9.77
C LEU A 138 10.49 11.41 10.51
N SER A 139 11.53 10.94 11.18
CA SER A 139 12.48 11.80 11.90
C SER A 139 13.50 12.47 10.99
N GLY A 140 13.57 12.03 9.73
CA GLY A 140 14.54 12.56 8.77
C GLY A 140 13.92 13.61 7.85
N THR A 141 14.59 13.87 6.73
CA THR A 141 14.21 14.92 5.80
C THR A 141 13.90 14.44 4.38
N GLU A 142 14.02 13.15 4.12
CA GLU A 142 13.76 12.61 2.78
C GLU A 142 12.28 12.71 2.42
N HIS A 143 12.01 13.10 1.18
CA HIS A 143 10.65 13.32 0.70
C HIS A 143 9.89 12.02 0.41
N CYS A 144 10.60 10.97 0.05
CA CYS A 144 10.00 9.70 -0.33
C CYS A 144 10.70 8.53 0.35
N LEU A 145 9.91 7.51 0.65
CA LEU A 145 10.42 6.23 1.12
C LEU A 145 9.58 5.13 0.48
N GLU A 146 10.24 4.10 -0.02
CA GLU A 146 9.55 2.93 -0.53
C GLU A 146 10.14 1.69 0.14
N ILE A 147 9.28 0.90 0.77
CA ILE A 147 9.68 -0.32 1.49
C ILE A 147 9.09 -1.52 0.77
N ARG A 148 9.96 -2.41 0.33
CA ARG A 148 9.57 -3.64 -0.32
C ARG A 148 10.39 -4.80 0.25
N GLU A 149 10.00 -6.02 -0.12
CA GLU A 149 10.82 -7.19 0.22
C GLU A 149 12.23 -6.98 -0.30
N ASN A 150 13.21 -7.27 0.56
CA ASN A 150 14.60 -7.13 0.16
C ASN A 150 14.90 -8.07 -1.00
N SER A 151 15.22 -7.48 -2.15
CA SER A 151 15.79 -8.26 -3.22
C SER A 151 17.17 -8.73 -2.79
N ARG A 152 17.45 -9.95 -3.05
CA ARG A 152 18.82 -10.43 -2.87
C ARG A 152 19.65 -9.83 -3.99
N TYR A 153 20.59 -9.04 -3.63
CA TYR A 153 21.58 -8.51 -4.58
C TYR A 153 22.75 -9.46 -4.64
#